data_87cd76504efec38a5096e50b5c134481
#
_entry.id   87cd76504efec38a5096e50b5c134481
#
_cell.length_a   1.000
_cell.length_b   1.000
_cell.length_c   1.000
_cell.angle_alpha   90.00
_cell.angle_beta   90.00
_cell.angle_gamma   90.00
#
_symmetry.space_group_name_H-M   'P 1'
#
loop_
_entity.id
_entity.type
_entity.pdbx_description
1 polymer ?
#
loop_
_entity_poly.entity_id
_entity_poly.type
_entity_poly.pdbx_seq_one_letter_code
_entity_poly.pdbx_strand_id
1 'polypeptide(L)'
;YQEIWNLREQILGQKEAQLGFAEEKEFASYQFAYGELLNRAPQMTQQQRLSELAQLQQQYKNPSKNIDGQSGSYDKALKLALIGVTDPAQQQKITQQLLNSYFSPKEAAQLAVREQQVVQQQQQVASYQSELATLNQEMNQQKQSLPESTWQQQYQLRLEQLRQKHFN
;
A
#
# COMPACT_ATOMS: atom_id res chain seq x y z
N TYR A 1 -18.52 -15.21 -7.64
CA TYR A 1 -18.91 -13.83 -7.95
C TYR A 1 -20.15 -13.80 -8.84
N GLN A 2 -20.16 -14.53 -9.96
CA GLN A 2 -21.29 -14.56 -10.90
C GLN A 2 -22.62 -15.00 -10.23
N GLU A 3 -22.56 -15.94 -9.30
CA GLU A 3 -23.72 -16.42 -8.55
C GLU A 3 -24.39 -15.33 -7.70
N ILE A 4 -23.60 -14.45 -7.09
CA ILE A 4 -24.11 -13.32 -6.29
C ILE A 4 -24.85 -12.33 -7.19
N TRP A 5 -24.33 -12.05 -8.39
CA TRP A 5 -24.99 -11.16 -9.35
C TRP A 5 -26.29 -11.77 -9.87
N ASN A 6 -26.29 -13.06 -10.21
CA ASN A 6 -27.49 -13.77 -10.64
C ASN A 6 -28.57 -13.76 -9.55
N LEU A 7 -28.18 -13.95 -8.30
CA LEU A 7 -29.11 -13.88 -7.16
C LEU A 7 -29.73 -12.48 -6.98
N ARG A 8 -28.91 -11.43 -7.09
CA ARG A 8 -29.37 -10.03 -7.03
C ARG A 8 -30.35 -9.70 -8.16
N GLU A 9 -30.08 -10.15 -9.39
CA GLU A 9 -30.98 -9.99 -10.53
C GLU A 9 -32.31 -10.75 -10.33
N GLN A 10 -32.26 -11.93 -9.72
CA GLN A 10 -33.47 -12.70 -9.40
C GLN A 10 -34.35 -12.05 -8.32
N ILE A 11 -33.71 -11.44 -7.29
CA ILE A 11 -34.46 -10.83 -6.16
C ILE A 11 -34.98 -9.45 -6.51
N LEU A 12 -34.20 -8.62 -7.17
CA LEU A 12 -34.51 -7.20 -7.40
C LEU A 12 -35.10 -6.92 -8.79
N GLY A 13 -34.97 -7.87 -9.73
CA GLY A 13 -35.17 -7.62 -11.13
C GLY A 13 -33.93 -7.09 -11.83
N GLN A 14 -33.79 -7.43 -13.12
CA GLN A 14 -32.61 -7.11 -13.88
C GLN A 14 -32.32 -5.60 -13.97
N LYS A 15 -33.35 -4.79 -14.13
CA LYS A 15 -33.23 -3.33 -14.29
C LYS A 15 -32.78 -2.65 -13.00
N GLU A 16 -33.39 -3.01 -11.87
CA GLU A 16 -33.05 -2.48 -10.55
C GLU A 16 -31.66 -2.93 -10.08
N ALA A 17 -31.31 -4.19 -10.35
CA ALA A 17 -29.96 -4.71 -10.06
C ALA A 17 -28.90 -4.00 -10.90
N GLN A 18 -29.14 -3.72 -12.18
CA GLN A 18 -28.24 -2.95 -13.03
C GLN A 18 -28.09 -1.50 -12.57
N LEU A 19 -29.18 -0.82 -12.20
CA LEU A 19 -29.12 0.57 -11.73
C LEU A 19 -28.42 0.71 -10.38
N GLY A 20 -28.61 -0.25 -9.46
CA GLY A 20 -28.06 -0.17 -8.11
C GLY A 20 -26.62 -0.68 -7.98
N PHE A 21 -26.21 -1.62 -8.83
CA PHE A 21 -24.95 -2.36 -8.64
C PHE A 21 -24.03 -2.40 -9.86
N ALA A 22 -24.32 -1.63 -10.92
CA ALA A 22 -23.50 -1.65 -12.14
C ALA A 22 -22.05 -1.26 -11.86
N GLU A 23 -21.82 -0.21 -11.07
CA GLU A 23 -20.48 0.27 -10.72
C GLU A 23 -19.72 -0.77 -9.85
N GLU A 24 -20.41 -1.41 -8.91
CA GLU A 24 -19.81 -2.46 -8.08
C GLU A 24 -19.42 -3.68 -8.91
N LYS A 25 -20.25 -4.10 -9.85
CA LYS A 25 -19.99 -5.20 -10.78
C LYS A 25 -18.80 -4.88 -11.70
N GLU A 26 -18.76 -3.68 -12.24
CA GLU A 26 -17.68 -3.21 -13.10
C GLU A 26 -16.34 -3.18 -12.33
N PHE A 27 -16.35 -2.60 -11.12
CA PHE A 27 -15.18 -2.58 -10.25
C PHE A 27 -14.68 -3.98 -9.89
N ALA A 28 -15.59 -4.89 -9.50
CA ALA A 28 -15.25 -6.26 -9.17
C ALA A 28 -14.66 -7.01 -10.39
N SER A 29 -15.25 -6.81 -11.58
CA SER A 29 -14.76 -7.40 -12.84
C SER A 29 -13.36 -6.87 -13.19
N TYR A 30 -13.12 -5.58 -13.01
CA TYR A 30 -11.80 -4.96 -13.19
C TYR A 30 -10.78 -5.54 -12.20
N GLN A 31 -11.10 -5.65 -10.93
CA GLN A 31 -10.19 -6.21 -9.91
C GLN A 31 -9.84 -7.67 -10.21
N PHE A 32 -10.81 -8.46 -10.69
CA PHE A 32 -10.56 -9.82 -11.13
C PHE A 32 -9.61 -9.87 -12.34
N ALA A 33 -9.88 -9.08 -13.37
CA ALA A 33 -9.03 -9.01 -14.57
C ALA A 33 -7.60 -8.53 -14.23
N TYR A 34 -7.46 -7.58 -13.31
CA TYR A 34 -6.15 -7.15 -12.82
C TYR A 34 -5.44 -8.26 -12.04
N GLY A 35 -6.16 -9.05 -11.23
CA GLY A 35 -5.62 -10.24 -10.56
C GLY A 35 -5.07 -11.27 -11.56
N GLU A 36 -5.79 -11.53 -12.65
CA GLU A 36 -5.35 -12.41 -13.73
C GLU A 36 -4.09 -11.86 -14.45
N LEU A 37 -4.03 -10.55 -14.65
CA LEU A 37 -2.81 -9.91 -15.18
C LEU A 37 -1.61 -10.12 -14.24
N LEU A 38 -1.79 -9.92 -12.94
CA LEU A 38 -0.73 -10.16 -11.95
C LEU A 38 -0.22 -11.60 -11.96
N ASN A 39 -1.11 -12.59 -12.11
CA ASN A 39 -0.74 -14.00 -12.17
C ASN A 39 0.13 -14.32 -13.40
N ARG A 40 -0.12 -13.69 -14.54
CA ARG A 40 0.63 -13.87 -15.78
C ARG A 40 1.87 -12.98 -15.89
N ALA A 41 1.90 -11.88 -15.15
CA ALA A 41 2.93 -10.84 -15.23
C ALA A 41 4.38 -11.33 -15.11
N PRO A 42 4.74 -12.34 -14.28
CA PRO A 42 6.11 -12.85 -14.23
C PRO A 42 6.65 -13.40 -15.56
N GLN A 43 5.75 -13.85 -16.45
CA GLN A 43 6.12 -14.43 -17.76
C GLN A 43 6.11 -13.41 -18.89
N MET A 44 5.75 -12.14 -18.59
CA MET A 44 5.60 -11.06 -19.56
C MET A 44 6.77 -10.08 -19.47
N THR A 45 7.07 -9.42 -20.58
CA THR A 45 7.98 -8.27 -20.57
C THR A 45 7.35 -7.08 -19.84
N GLN A 46 8.16 -6.17 -19.33
CA GLN A 46 7.66 -4.93 -18.69
C GLN A 46 6.69 -4.16 -19.60
N GLN A 47 7.04 -4.03 -20.90
CA GLN A 47 6.20 -3.32 -21.86
C GLN A 47 4.82 -4.01 -22.05
N GLN A 48 4.79 -5.34 -22.14
CA GLN A 48 3.54 -6.10 -22.24
C GLN A 48 2.66 -5.89 -21.01
N ARG A 49 3.24 -5.96 -19.80
CA ARG A 49 2.52 -5.75 -18.55
C ARG A 49 1.86 -4.37 -18.46
N LEU A 50 2.61 -3.33 -18.81
CA LEU A 50 2.11 -1.94 -18.80
C LEU A 50 1.07 -1.70 -19.89
N SER A 51 1.26 -2.30 -21.08
CA SER A 51 0.27 -2.22 -22.17
C SER A 51 -1.05 -2.90 -21.81
N GLU A 52 -1.01 -4.10 -21.22
CA GLU A 52 -2.23 -4.79 -20.76
C GLU A 52 -2.93 -4.05 -19.63
N LEU A 53 -2.18 -3.46 -18.69
CA LEU A 53 -2.77 -2.61 -17.65
C LEU A 53 -3.52 -1.43 -18.25
N ALA A 54 -2.90 -0.74 -19.22
CA ALA A 54 -3.53 0.39 -19.91
C ALA A 54 -4.81 -0.02 -20.66
N GLN A 55 -4.80 -1.19 -21.30
CA GLN A 55 -5.98 -1.75 -21.97
C GLN A 55 -7.09 -2.08 -20.96
N LEU A 56 -6.77 -2.70 -19.83
CA LEU A 56 -7.75 -2.97 -18.77
C LEU A 56 -8.35 -1.68 -18.22
N GLN A 57 -7.53 -0.68 -17.92
CA GLN A 57 -8.02 0.61 -17.43
C GLN A 57 -8.90 1.33 -18.44
N GLN A 58 -8.62 1.17 -19.74
CA GLN A 58 -9.45 1.73 -20.80
C GLN A 58 -10.76 0.96 -20.98
N GLN A 59 -10.74 -0.37 -20.90
CA GLN A 59 -11.92 -1.24 -21.03
C GLN A 59 -12.95 -0.99 -19.95
N TYR A 60 -12.47 -0.78 -18.70
CA TYR A 60 -13.32 -0.55 -17.51
C TYR A 60 -13.43 0.94 -17.18
N LYS A 61 -13.17 1.81 -18.12
CA LYS A 61 -13.26 3.26 -17.91
C LYS A 61 -14.73 3.69 -17.88
N ASN A 62 -15.20 4.08 -16.71
CA ASN A 62 -16.43 4.86 -16.61
C ASN A 62 -16.18 6.23 -17.31
N PRO A 63 -17.05 6.73 -18.20
CA PRO A 63 -16.86 8.00 -18.91
C PRO A 63 -16.52 9.20 -18.03
N SER A 64 -16.84 9.13 -16.74
CA SER A 64 -16.64 10.23 -15.79
C SER A 64 -15.46 10.05 -14.83
N LYS A 65 -14.89 8.84 -14.67
CA LYS A 65 -13.82 8.58 -13.68
C LYS A 65 -12.88 7.46 -14.15
N ASN A 66 -11.58 7.66 -13.99
CA ASN A 66 -10.61 6.56 -14.02
C ASN A 66 -10.90 5.64 -12.83
N ILE A 67 -11.08 4.34 -13.09
CA ILE A 67 -11.48 3.35 -12.08
C ILE A 67 -10.52 3.26 -10.87
N ASP A 68 -9.23 3.51 -11.10
CA ASP A 68 -8.19 3.51 -10.06
C ASP A 68 -7.89 4.91 -9.52
N GLY A 69 -8.32 5.97 -10.20
CA GLY A 69 -7.76 7.29 -10.02
C GLY A 69 -6.29 7.37 -10.50
N GLN A 70 -5.68 8.53 -10.40
CA GLN A 70 -4.30 8.78 -10.85
C GLN A 70 -3.29 7.99 -10.01
N SER A 71 -3.40 8.08 -8.68
CA SER A 71 -2.49 7.40 -7.76
C SER A 71 -2.60 5.88 -7.84
N GLY A 72 -3.83 5.34 -7.87
CA GLY A 72 -4.03 3.89 -7.99
C GLY A 72 -3.53 3.33 -9.33
N SER A 73 -3.66 4.10 -10.42
CA SER A 73 -3.08 3.74 -11.72
C SER A 73 -1.55 3.69 -11.68
N TYR A 74 -0.92 4.68 -11.04
CA TYR A 74 0.52 4.71 -10.81
C TYR A 74 0.99 3.52 -9.97
N ASP A 75 0.33 3.25 -8.85
CA ASP A 75 0.71 2.14 -7.95
C ASP A 75 0.65 0.79 -8.66
N LYS A 76 -0.39 0.55 -9.44
CA LYS A 76 -0.53 -0.68 -10.25
C LYS A 76 0.54 -0.78 -11.34
N ALA A 77 0.83 0.32 -12.03
CA ALA A 77 1.87 0.38 -13.04
C ALA A 77 3.25 0.13 -12.43
N LEU A 78 3.55 0.76 -11.30
CA LEU A 78 4.82 0.58 -10.58
C LEU A 78 5.00 -0.88 -10.12
N LYS A 79 3.97 -1.46 -9.51
CA LYS A 79 3.98 -2.87 -9.10
C LYS A 79 4.29 -3.81 -10.26
N LEU A 80 3.65 -3.63 -11.40
CA LEU A 80 3.88 -4.44 -12.59
C LEU A 80 5.24 -4.19 -13.24
N ALA A 81 5.71 -2.95 -13.25
CA ALA A 81 6.99 -2.59 -13.85
C ALA A 81 8.19 -3.16 -13.09
N LEU A 82 8.07 -3.28 -11.77
CA LEU A 82 9.17 -3.75 -10.89
C LEU A 82 9.25 -5.28 -10.78
N ILE A 83 8.31 -6.04 -11.34
CA ILE A 83 8.37 -7.52 -11.30
C ILE A 83 9.67 -8.00 -11.96
N GLY A 84 10.49 -8.75 -11.19
CA GLY A 84 11.76 -9.31 -11.64
C GLY A 84 12.92 -8.31 -11.69
N VAL A 85 12.73 -7.06 -11.29
CA VAL A 85 13.81 -6.05 -11.22
C VAL A 85 14.42 -6.10 -9.82
N THR A 86 15.66 -6.59 -9.71
CA THR A 86 16.37 -6.76 -8.43
C THR A 86 17.41 -5.67 -8.19
N ASP A 87 17.88 -5.00 -9.25
CA ASP A 87 18.86 -3.92 -9.14
C ASP A 87 18.21 -2.63 -8.62
N PRO A 88 18.67 -2.07 -7.46
CA PRO A 88 18.10 -0.87 -6.87
C PRO A 88 18.17 0.37 -7.77
N ALA A 89 19.27 0.52 -8.54
CA ALA A 89 19.42 1.66 -9.44
C ALA A 89 18.42 1.60 -10.59
N GLN A 90 18.16 0.39 -11.11
CA GLN A 90 17.14 0.17 -12.13
C GLN A 90 15.72 0.37 -11.59
N GLN A 91 15.44 -0.09 -10.36
CA GLN A 91 14.16 0.17 -9.68
C GLN A 91 13.91 1.68 -9.54
N GLN A 92 14.91 2.42 -9.07
CA GLN A 92 14.79 3.88 -8.92
C GLN A 92 14.55 4.58 -10.26
N LYS A 93 15.23 4.17 -11.32
CA LYS A 93 15.03 4.73 -12.67
C LYS A 93 13.60 4.48 -13.18
N ILE A 94 13.09 3.27 -13.04
CA ILE A 94 11.72 2.91 -13.46
C ILE A 94 10.70 3.71 -12.65
N THR A 95 10.86 3.79 -11.34
CA THR A 95 10.00 4.55 -10.44
C THR A 95 9.93 6.02 -10.86
N GLN A 96 11.09 6.65 -11.11
CA GLN A 96 11.15 8.05 -11.54
C GLN A 96 10.52 8.27 -12.91
N GLN A 97 10.71 7.35 -13.86
CA GLN A 97 10.10 7.44 -15.19
C GLN A 97 8.57 7.35 -15.11
N LEU A 98 8.05 6.40 -14.34
CA LEU A 98 6.61 6.25 -14.14
C LEU A 98 6.03 7.45 -13.37
N LEU A 99 6.70 7.92 -12.33
CA LEU A 99 6.28 9.10 -11.57
C LEU A 99 6.09 10.31 -12.50
N ASN A 100 7.06 10.57 -13.37
CA ASN A 100 7.02 11.68 -14.33
C ASN A 100 5.96 11.48 -15.45
N SER A 101 5.54 10.24 -15.72
CA SER A 101 4.50 9.96 -16.72
C SER A 101 3.09 10.08 -16.18
N TYR A 102 2.92 9.84 -14.87
CA TYR A 102 1.61 9.91 -14.22
C TYR A 102 1.32 11.24 -13.54
N PHE A 103 2.35 11.98 -13.10
CA PHE A 103 2.21 13.18 -12.30
C PHE A 103 2.93 14.36 -12.93
N SER A 104 2.39 15.56 -12.71
CA SER A 104 3.11 16.80 -13.04
C SER A 104 4.38 16.94 -12.17
N PRO A 105 5.38 17.74 -12.57
CA PRO A 105 6.60 17.94 -11.79
C PRO A 105 6.35 18.40 -10.34
N LYS A 106 5.31 19.20 -10.13
CA LYS A 106 4.91 19.68 -8.80
C LYS A 106 4.35 18.56 -7.93
N GLU A 107 3.46 17.74 -8.48
CA GLU A 107 2.87 16.58 -7.78
C GLU A 107 3.94 15.52 -7.50
N ALA A 108 4.81 15.24 -8.45
CA ALA A 108 5.92 14.31 -8.28
C ALA A 108 6.86 14.74 -7.14
N ALA A 109 7.19 16.03 -7.04
CA ALA A 109 7.98 16.57 -5.94
C ALA A 109 7.28 16.43 -4.58
N GLN A 110 5.97 16.67 -4.51
CA GLN A 110 5.19 16.48 -3.28
C GLN A 110 5.13 15.02 -2.84
N LEU A 111 4.98 14.10 -3.79
CA LEU A 111 5.00 12.65 -3.51
C LEU A 111 6.37 12.21 -3.00
N ALA A 112 7.46 12.66 -3.61
CA ALA A 112 8.82 12.35 -3.16
C ALA A 112 9.07 12.82 -1.71
N VAL A 113 8.63 14.02 -1.35
CA VAL A 113 8.72 14.52 0.03
C VAL A 113 7.90 13.64 0.99
N ARG A 114 6.69 13.25 0.59
CA ARG A 114 5.84 12.38 1.41
C ARG A 114 6.45 10.99 1.61
N GLU A 115 7.01 10.40 0.56
CA GLU A 115 7.71 9.11 0.65
C GLU A 115 8.90 9.17 1.60
N GLN A 116 9.70 10.24 1.53
CA GLN A 116 10.79 10.45 2.49
C GLN A 116 10.29 10.55 3.94
N GLN A 117 9.20 11.27 4.18
CA GLN A 117 8.59 11.36 5.51
C GLN A 117 8.12 9.99 6.01
N VAL A 118 7.50 9.18 5.14
CA VAL A 118 7.07 7.81 5.50
C VAL A 118 8.27 6.93 5.86
N VAL A 119 9.35 6.98 5.08
CA VAL A 119 10.59 6.23 5.36
C VAL A 119 11.20 6.66 6.70
N GLN A 120 11.27 7.97 6.96
CA GLN A 120 11.78 8.50 8.24
C GLN A 120 10.92 8.04 9.42
N GLN A 121 9.60 8.10 9.29
CA GLN A 121 8.69 7.59 10.32
C GLN A 121 8.85 6.09 10.57
N GLN A 122 8.99 5.29 9.51
CA GLN A 122 9.23 3.85 9.64
C GLN A 122 10.55 3.56 10.36
N GLN A 123 11.62 4.28 10.03
CA GLN A 123 12.91 4.15 10.71
C GLN A 123 12.82 4.56 12.18
N GLN A 124 12.11 5.63 12.48
CA GLN A 124 11.87 6.11 13.85
C GLN A 124 11.10 5.06 14.67
N VAL A 125 10.03 4.49 14.11
CA VAL A 125 9.26 3.41 14.76
C VAL A 125 10.11 2.16 14.97
N ALA A 126 10.90 1.74 13.98
CA ALA A 126 11.77 0.59 14.08
C ALA A 126 12.85 0.78 15.18
N SER A 127 13.45 1.97 15.23
CA SER A 127 14.41 2.32 16.30
C SER A 127 13.77 2.31 17.68
N TYR A 128 12.58 2.89 17.82
CA TYR A 128 11.81 2.84 19.07
C TYR A 128 11.51 1.40 19.50
N GLN A 129 11.06 0.54 18.60
CA GLN A 129 10.74 -0.86 18.90
C GLN A 129 11.98 -1.64 19.36
N SER A 130 13.13 -1.41 18.72
CA SER A 130 14.40 -2.03 19.10
C SER A 130 14.85 -1.58 20.49
N GLU A 131 14.81 -0.28 20.78
CA GLU A 131 15.19 0.25 22.10
C GLU A 131 14.18 -0.16 23.20
N LEU A 132 12.89 -0.27 22.86
CA LEU A 132 11.87 -0.79 23.78
C LEU A 132 12.12 -2.26 24.13
N ALA A 133 12.50 -3.08 23.17
CA ALA A 133 12.86 -4.48 23.42
C ALA A 133 14.07 -4.59 24.36
N THR A 134 15.09 -3.76 24.17
CA THR A 134 16.26 -3.67 25.05
C THR A 134 15.88 -3.21 26.46
N LEU A 135 15.08 -2.16 26.56
CA LEU A 135 14.56 -1.69 27.87
C LEU A 135 13.80 -2.80 28.61
N ASN A 136 12.91 -3.51 27.91
CA ASN A 136 12.15 -4.62 28.49
C ASN A 136 13.07 -5.74 28.99
N GLN A 137 14.10 -6.07 28.23
CA GLN A 137 15.08 -7.08 28.63
C GLN A 137 15.85 -6.67 29.88
N GLU A 138 16.37 -5.45 29.94
CA GLU A 138 17.09 -4.90 31.09
C GLU A 138 16.19 -4.85 32.34
N MET A 139 14.97 -4.35 32.18
CA MET A 139 14.04 -4.24 33.30
C MET A 139 13.58 -5.61 33.82
N ASN A 140 13.42 -6.60 32.96
CA ASN A 140 13.11 -7.98 33.37
C ASN A 140 14.26 -8.61 34.18
N GLN A 141 15.51 -8.33 33.83
CA GLN A 141 16.66 -8.79 34.61
C GLN A 141 16.69 -8.18 36.00
N GLN A 142 16.28 -6.92 36.13
CA GLN A 142 16.25 -6.21 37.42
C GLN A 142 15.04 -6.55 38.30
N LYS A 143 14.02 -7.18 37.73
CA LYS A 143 12.75 -7.49 38.43
C LYS A 143 12.94 -8.34 39.70
N GLN A 144 13.95 -9.22 39.71
CA GLN A 144 14.23 -10.08 40.88
C GLN A 144 15.04 -9.38 41.99
N SER A 145 15.69 -8.26 41.64
CA SER A 145 16.60 -7.55 42.57
C SER A 145 16.02 -6.27 43.16
N LEU A 146 14.87 -5.81 42.68
CA LEU A 146 14.21 -4.59 43.14
C LEU A 146 12.84 -4.86 43.76
N PRO A 147 12.44 -4.07 44.78
CA PRO A 147 11.04 -4.05 45.21
C PRO A 147 10.11 -3.70 44.05
N GLU A 148 8.93 -4.33 44.01
CA GLU A 148 7.98 -4.18 42.90
C GLU A 148 7.63 -2.72 42.60
N SER A 149 7.36 -1.91 43.64
CA SER A 149 7.02 -0.50 43.46
C SER A 149 8.16 0.32 42.87
N THR A 150 9.41 0.04 43.27
CA THR A 150 10.61 0.71 42.75
C THR A 150 10.84 0.32 41.29
N TRP A 151 10.68 -0.96 40.96
CA TRP A 151 10.80 -1.46 39.60
C TRP A 151 9.78 -0.82 38.68
N GLN A 152 8.50 -0.73 39.06
CA GLN A 152 7.44 -0.10 38.31
C GLN A 152 7.72 1.38 38.04
N GLN A 153 8.17 2.14 39.06
CA GLN A 153 8.51 3.55 38.88
C GLN A 153 9.66 3.76 37.89
N GLN A 154 10.73 2.96 38.04
CA GLN A 154 11.86 3.05 37.10
C GLN A 154 11.48 2.66 35.68
N TYR A 155 10.67 1.63 35.51
CA TYR A 155 10.19 1.23 34.19
C TYR A 155 9.35 2.32 33.52
N GLN A 156 8.41 2.91 34.26
CA GLN A 156 7.58 4.00 33.71
C GLN A 156 8.40 5.23 33.33
N LEU A 157 9.36 5.62 34.19
CA LEU A 157 10.23 6.75 33.91
C LEU A 157 11.06 6.53 32.63
N ARG A 158 11.69 5.36 32.49
CA ARG A 158 12.51 5.02 31.33
C ARG A 158 11.67 4.87 30.04
N LEU A 159 10.47 4.32 30.17
CA LEU A 159 9.54 4.22 29.06
C LEU A 159 9.10 5.61 28.55
N GLU A 160 8.84 6.54 29.46
CA GLU A 160 8.49 7.91 29.10
C GLU A 160 9.67 8.64 28.44
N GLN A 161 10.87 8.50 28.95
CA GLN A 161 12.09 9.05 28.34
C GLN A 161 12.31 8.49 26.94
N LEU A 162 12.06 7.20 26.73
CA LEU A 162 12.17 6.57 25.43
C LEU A 162 11.13 7.12 24.43
N ARG A 163 9.90 7.31 24.87
CA ARG A 163 8.86 7.94 24.04
C ARG A 163 9.21 9.37 23.66
N GLN A 164 9.66 10.17 24.61
CA GLN A 164 10.07 11.54 24.36
C GLN A 164 11.25 11.64 23.40
N LYS A 165 12.21 10.73 23.50
CA LYS A 165 13.35 10.65 22.58
C LYS A 165 12.92 10.44 21.12
N HIS A 166 11.88 9.65 20.87
CA HIS A 166 11.49 9.25 19.52
C HIS A 166 10.31 10.03 18.95
N PHE A 167 9.44 10.63 19.77
CA PHE A 167 8.15 11.17 19.29
C PHE A 167 7.85 12.61 19.74
N ASN A 168 8.84 13.32 20.28
CA ASN A 168 8.70 14.76 20.63
C ASN A 168 9.54 15.63 19.73
#